data_6e86025c46018d3879e70f12f53dced3
#
_entry.id   6e86025c46018d3879e70f12f53dced3
#
_cell.length_a   1.000
_cell.length_b   1.000
_cell.length_c   1.000
_cell.angle_alpha   90.00
_cell.angle_beta   90.00
_cell.angle_gamma   90.00
#
_symmetry.space_group_name_H-M   'P 1'
#
loop_
_entity.id
_entity.type
_entity.pdbx_description
1 polymer ?
#
loop_
_entity_poly.entity_id
_entity_poly.type
_entity_poly.pdbx_seq_one_letter_code
_entity_poly.pdbx_strand_id
1 'polypeptide(L)'
;GSTVGESRVGANDLNWEETTKMDIGVDLKMFNDKVELTADIFKDKNKGIFQQRANIPEEAGFVTNPYTNIGGMESWGFDGNITFNHNFTKDFGMTVRGNWTFARNNVTYWEQSGVVYPYQSFVDVPYGVQRGLISLGLFKDQADIESSPVQTYSSDVRPGDIKYKDVNGDGVINDDDIVPLSYSNTPTLQYGFAAEFRYKQFTA
;
A
#
# COMPACT_ATOMS: atom_id res chain seq x y z
N GLY A 1 -44.72 -3.84 -16.70
CA GLY A 1 -44.46 -5.13 -16.07
C GLY A 1 -43.07 -5.09 -15.43
N SER A 2 -42.97 -5.40 -14.16
CA SER A 2 -41.66 -5.55 -13.49
C SER A 2 -41.01 -6.85 -13.95
N THR A 3 -39.90 -6.77 -14.65
CA THR A 3 -39.06 -7.93 -14.96
C THR A 3 -38.28 -8.33 -13.72
N VAL A 4 -38.44 -9.57 -13.27
CA VAL A 4 -37.60 -10.18 -12.24
C VAL A 4 -36.36 -10.70 -12.96
N GLY A 5 -35.18 -10.16 -12.63
CA GLY A 5 -33.89 -10.61 -13.14
C GLY A 5 -32.95 -10.91 -12.00
N GLU A 6 -32.03 -11.85 -12.17
CA GLU A 6 -30.93 -12.08 -11.24
C GLU A 6 -30.00 -10.86 -11.24
N SER A 7 -29.86 -10.19 -10.11
CA SER A 7 -28.97 -9.05 -9.95
C SER A 7 -27.54 -9.44 -9.48
N ARG A 8 -27.40 -10.66 -8.94
CA ARG A 8 -26.13 -11.16 -8.42
C ARG A 8 -26.11 -12.69 -8.41
N VAL A 9 -25.03 -13.28 -8.88
CA VAL A 9 -24.77 -14.73 -8.78
C VAL A 9 -23.91 -14.98 -7.54
N GLY A 10 -24.31 -16.00 -6.75
CA GLY A 10 -23.53 -16.42 -5.58
C GLY A 10 -22.21 -17.08 -5.99
N ALA A 11 -21.20 -17.01 -5.13
CA ALA A 11 -19.96 -17.76 -5.29
C ALA A 11 -20.24 -19.24 -4.94
N ASN A 12 -20.11 -20.14 -5.92
CA ASN A 12 -20.35 -21.58 -5.71
C ASN A 12 -19.18 -22.25 -4.97
N ASP A 13 -17.96 -21.70 -5.07
CA ASP A 13 -16.72 -22.24 -4.51
C ASP A 13 -16.11 -21.26 -3.51
N LEU A 14 -16.90 -20.85 -2.51
CA LEU A 14 -16.42 -19.99 -1.45
C LEU A 14 -15.52 -20.77 -0.49
N ASN A 15 -14.27 -20.38 -0.41
CA ASN A 15 -13.28 -20.95 0.50
C ASN A 15 -12.75 -19.86 1.46
N TRP A 16 -12.08 -20.29 2.52
CA TRP A 16 -11.36 -19.40 3.40
C TRP A 16 -10.08 -18.89 2.72
N GLU A 17 -9.73 -17.65 3.02
CA GLU A 17 -8.41 -17.13 2.69
C GLU A 17 -7.36 -17.86 3.52
N GLU A 18 -6.24 -18.21 2.90
CA GLU A 18 -5.14 -18.91 3.54
C GLU A 18 -3.95 -17.98 3.71
N THR A 19 -3.44 -17.92 4.94
CA THR A 19 -2.20 -17.17 5.23
C THR A 19 -1.12 -18.11 5.72
N THR A 20 0.00 -18.17 5.02
CA THR A 20 1.24 -18.78 5.50
C THR A 20 2.10 -17.72 6.13
N LYS A 21 2.42 -17.88 7.42
CA LYS A 21 3.24 -16.94 8.20
C LYS A 21 4.59 -17.55 8.52
N MET A 22 5.64 -16.74 8.37
CA MET A 22 7.00 -17.04 8.80
C MET A 22 7.48 -15.88 9.66
N ASP A 23 8.00 -16.21 10.83
CA ASP A 23 8.50 -15.25 11.80
C ASP A 23 9.78 -15.78 12.45
N ILE A 24 10.76 -14.90 12.62
CA ILE A 24 12.00 -15.19 13.34
C ILE A 24 12.29 -14.01 14.25
N GLY A 25 12.26 -14.27 15.55
CA GLY A 25 12.49 -13.26 16.58
C GLY A 25 13.72 -13.55 17.44
N VAL A 26 14.23 -12.49 18.02
CA VAL A 26 15.30 -12.54 19.02
C VAL A 26 15.02 -11.61 20.18
N ASP A 27 15.17 -12.15 21.39
CA ASP A 27 15.13 -11.41 22.66
C ASP A 27 16.51 -11.43 23.31
N LEU A 28 17.07 -10.26 23.53
CA LEU A 28 18.40 -10.10 24.13
C LEU A 28 18.33 -9.22 25.37
N LYS A 29 18.97 -9.69 26.43
CA LYS A 29 19.26 -8.91 27.63
C LYS A 29 20.78 -8.80 27.81
N MET A 30 21.26 -7.58 27.88
CA MET A 30 22.69 -7.29 27.86
C MET A 30 23.08 -6.33 28.99
N PHE A 31 24.35 -6.40 29.40
CA PHE A 31 24.95 -5.50 30.37
C PHE A 31 24.23 -5.49 31.73
N ASN A 32 23.92 -6.70 32.28
CA ASN A 32 23.14 -6.89 33.50
C ASN A 32 21.77 -6.24 33.42
N ASP A 33 21.01 -6.57 32.38
CA ASP A 33 19.66 -6.10 32.10
C ASP A 33 19.53 -4.58 31.91
N LYS A 34 20.63 -3.89 31.59
CA LYS A 34 20.59 -2.47 31.26
C LYS A 34 20.05 -2.23 29.87
N VAL A 35 20.28 -3.15 28.95
CA VAL A 35 19.75 -3.10 27.58
C VAL A 35 18.91 -4.33 27.33
N GLU A 36 17.67 -4.11 26.96
CA GLU A 36 16.75 -5.14 26.48
C GLU A 36 16.40 -4.83 25.03
N LEU A 37 16.55 -5.81 24.14
CA LEU A 37 16.25 -5.71 22.72
C LEU A 37 15.38 -6.89 22.33
N THR A 38 14.23 -6.60 21.72
CA THR A 38 13.41 -7.56 20.98
C THR A 38 13.41 -7.13 19.52
N ALA A 39 13.66 -8.06 18.62
CA ALA A 39 13.60 -7.78 17.18
C ALA A 39 13.10 -9.01 16.44
N ASP A 40 12.17 -8.78 15.51
CA ASP A 40 11.48 -9.78 14.72
C ASP A 40 11.57 -9.43 13.24
N ILE A 41 11.72 -10.46 12.40
CA ILE A 41 11.54 -10.39 10.94
C ILE A 41 10.45 -11.36 10.53
N PHE A 42 9.54 -10.89 9.71
CA PHE A 42 8.38 -11.67 9.29
C PHE A 42 8.17 -11.66 7.78
N LYS A 43 7.52 -12.70 7.30
CA LYS A 43 7.01 -12.80 5.94
C LYS A 43 5.70 -13.58 5.93
N ASP A 44 4.66 -12.95 5.39
CA ASP A 44 3.32 -13.52 5.24
C ASP A 44 2.99 -13.68 3.76
N LYS A 45 2.34 -14.81 3.41
CA LYS A 45 1.79 -15.05 2.08
C LYS A 45 0.32 -15.35 2.20
N ASN A 46 -0.51 -14.49 1.61
CA ASN A 46 -1.95 -14.63 1.56
C ASN A 46 -2.36 -15.15 0.19
N LYS A 47 -3.22 -16.17 0.17
CA LYS A 47 -3.80 -16.77 -1.04
C LYS A 47 -5.30 -16.86 -0.90
N GLY A 48 -5.98 -16.93 -2.03
CA GLY A 48 -7.42 -17.06 -2.04
C GLY A 48 -8.13 -15.81 -1.52
N ILE A 49 -7.55 -14.62 -1.68
CA ILE A 49 -8.20 -13.37 -1.32
C ILE A 49 -9.47 -13.22 -2.17
N PHE A 50 -10.59 -12.96 -1.48
CA PHE A 50 -11.89 -12.85 -2.10
C PHE A 50 -11.97 -11.58 -2.96
N GLN A 51 -12.13 -11.76 -4.27
CA GLN A 51 -12.24 -10.64 -5.21
C GLN A 51 -13.30 -10.89 -6.28
N GLN A 52 -13.78 -9.83 -6.88
CA GLN A 52 -14.68 -9.90 -8.02
C GLN A 52 -13.90 -10.35 -9.26
N ARG A 53 -14.48 -11.29 -10.02
CA ARG A 53 -13.92 -11.71 -11.31
C ARG A 53 -13.95 -10.54 -12.30
N ALA A 54 -12.87 -10.34 -13.03
CA ALA A 54 -12.74 -9.26 -14.01
C ALA A 54 -12.78 -9.78 -15.46
N ASN A 55 -12.32 -11.02 -15.70
CA ASN A 55 -12.17 -11.60 -17.03
C ASN A 55 -13.27 -12.61 -17.35
N ILE A 56 -14.53 -12.20 -17.19
CA ILE A 56 -15.70 -13.01 -17.60
C ILE A 56 -16.26 -12.38 -18.88
N PRO A 57 -16.44 -13.17 -19.97
CA PRO A 57 -17.04 -12.67 -21.20
C PRO A 57 -18.46 -12.14 -20.97
N GLU A 58 -18.83 -11.06 -21.65
CA GLU A 58 -20.16 -10.44 -21.56
C GLU A 58 -21.26 -11.39 -21.98
N GLU A 59 -20.94 -12.35 -22.87
CA GLU A 59 -21.87 -13.40 -23.33
C GLU A 59 -22.32 -14.32 -22.20
N ALA A 60 -21.63 -14.35 -21.06
CA ALA A 60 -22.07 -15.08 -19.88
C ALA A 60 -23.32 -14.46 -19.23
N GLY A 61 -23.70 -13.23 -19.62
CA GLY A 61 -24.96 -12.59 -19.27
C GLY A 61 -25.07 -12.15 -17.81
N PHE A 62 -23.95 -12.05 -17.08
CA PHE A 62 -23.95 -11.56 -15.70
C PHE A 62 -24.16 -10.04 -15.67
N VAL A 63 -25.11 -9.57 -14.86
CA VAL A 63 -25.26 -8.14 -14.57
C VAL A 63 -24.11 -7.64 -13.69
N THR A 64 -23.63 -8.51 -12.79
CA THR A 64 -22.49 -8.26 -11.93
C THR A 64 -21.65 -9.53 -11.88
N ASN A 65 -20.38 -9.41 -12.20
CA ASN A 65 -19.46 -10.54 -12.16
C ASN A 65 -19.40 -11.17 -10.77
N PRO A 66 -19.40 -12.51 -10.68
CA PRO A 66 -19.33 -13.21 -9.41
C PRO A 66 -18.00 -12.97 -8.70
N TYR A 67 -18.00 -13.19 -7.40
CA TYR A 67 -16.81 -13.16 -6.56
C TYR A 67 -16.24 -14.58 -6.42
N THR A 68 -14.94 -14.68 -6.24
CA THR A 68 -14.23 -15.93 -5.96
C THR A 68 -12.92 -15.71 -5.21
N ASN A 69 -12.37 -16.77 -4.63
CA ASN A 69 -11.14 -16.74 -3.84
C ASN A 69 -9.91 -16.98 -4.74
N ILE A 70 -9.42 -15.96 -5.41
CA ILE A 70 -8.30 -16.05 -6.36
C ILE A 70 -7.17 -15.08 -6.10
N GLY A 71 -7.40 -13.99 -5.37
CA GLY A 71 -6.38 -12.98 -5.11
C GLY A 71 -5.19 -13.52 -4.30
N GLY A 72 -4.04 -12.92 -4.48
CA GLY A 72 -2.82 -13.24 -3.76
C GLY A 72 -2.05 -11.99 -3.38
N MET A 73 -1.44 -12.01 -2.18
CA MET A 73 -0.60 -10.93 -1.69
C MET A 73 0.49 -11.50 -0.78
N GLU A 74 1.65 -10.87 -0.79
CA GLU A 74 2.67 -11.13 0.22
C GLU A 74 3.01 -9.84 0.98
N SER A 75 3.34 -10.00 2.26
CA SER A 75 3.88 -8.93 3.07
C SER A 75 5.13 -9.40 3.79
N TRP A 76 6.03 -8.47 4.07
CA TRP A 76 7.27 -8.74 4.79
C TRP A 76 7.73 -7.50 5.51
N GLY A 77 8.47 -7.71 6.57
CA GLY A 77 8.96 -6.60 7.36
C GLY A 77 9.82 -7.04 8.52
N PHE A 78 10.12 -6.07 9.34
CA PHE A 78 10.78 -6.27 10.62
C PHE A 78 10.24 -5.26 11.63
N ASP A 79 10.17 -5.67 12.88
CA ASP A 79 9.82 -4.80 13.99
C ASP A 79 10.69 -5.08 15.20
N GLY A 80 10.56 -4.23 16.20
CA GLY A 80 11.31 -4.41 17.41
C GLY A 80 11.16 -3.28 18.40
N ASN A 81 11.73 -3.50 19.55
CA ASN A 81 11.85 -2.51 20.60
C ASN A 81 13.21 -2.62 21.29
N ILE A 82 13.66 -1.50 21.81
CA ILE A 82 14.86 -1.42 22.64
C ILE A 82 14.53 -0.62 23.88
N THR A 83 14.96 -1.14 25.03
CA THR A 83 14.89 -0.45 26.31
C THR A 83 16.27 -0.34 26.91
N PHE A 84 16.65 0.86 27.30
CA PHE A 84 17.88 1.13 28.00
C PHE A 84 17.57 1.69 29.39
N ASN A 85 18.04 1.00 30.44
CA ASN A 85 17.87 1.37 31.84
C ASN A 85 19.22 1.74 32.46
N HIS A 86 19.31 2.92 33.05
CA HIS A 86 20.50 3.33 33.74
C HIS A 86 20.20 4.08 35.05
N ASN A 87 20.79 3.66 36.13
CA ASN A 87 20.77 4.36 37.42
C ASN A 87 22.08 5.09 37.60
N PHE A 88 22.08 6.40 37.55
CA PHE A 88 23.26 7.25 37.78
C PHE A 88 23.62 7.30 39.26
N THR A 89 22.58 7.34 40.10
CA THR A 89 22.69 7.30 41.57
C THR A 89 21.57 6.46 42.16
N LYS A 90 21.55 6.30 43.50
CA LYS A 90 20.42 5.64 44.20
C LYS A 90 19.08 6.39 43.97
N ASP A 91 19.16 7.69 43.83
CA ASP A 91 17.98 8.55 43.72
C ASP A 91 17.65 8.98 42.27
N PHE A 92 18.59 8.84 41.32
CA PHE A 92 18.42 9.28 39.97
C PHE A 92 18.67 8.16 38.97
N GLY A 93 17.67 7.91 38.12
CA GLY A 93 17.70 6.93 37.05
C GLY A 93 17.02 7.43 35.79
N MET A 94 17.34 6.80 34.68
CA MET A 94 16.79 7.07 33.36
C MET A 94 16.42 5.77 32.65
N THR A 95 15.28 5.75 32.01
CA THR A 95 14.88 4.70 31.06
C THR A 95 14.63 5.34 29.71
N VAL A 96 15.28 4.84 28.67
CA VAL A 96 15.01 5.22 27.27
C VAL A 96 14.41 4.04 26.56
N ARG A 97 13.32 4.27 25.83
CA ARG A 97 12.64 3.25 25.03
C ARG A 97 12.53 3.71 23.60
N GLY A 98 12.76 2.79 22.67
CA GLY A 98 12.54 2.97 21.26
C GLY A 98 11.78 1.78 20.71
N ASN A 99 10.88 2.01 19.76
CA ASN A 99 10.24 0.98 18.99
C ASN A 99 10.24 1.36 17.50
N TRP A 100 10.19 0.36 16.65
CA TRP A 100 10.10 0.53 15.22
C TRP A 100 9.33 -0.63 14.59
N THR A 101 8.66 -0.33 13.50
CA THR A 101 8.03 -1.32 12.64
C THR A 101 8.23 -0.87 11.20
N PHE A 102 8.75 -1.75 10.37
CA PHE A 102 8.82 -1.58 8.93
C PHE A 102 8.06 -2.73 8.28
N ALA A 103 7.08 -2.40 7.44
CA ALA A 103 6.31 -3.38 6.70
C ALA A 103 6.07 -2.93 5.28
N ARG A 104 6.16 -3.88 4.35
CA ARG A 104 5.77 -3.71 2.94
C ARG A 104 4.90 -4.87 2.52
N ASN A 105 4.02 -4.61 1.58
CA ASN A 105 3.25 -5.64 0.91
C ASN A 105 3.41 -5.52 -0.60
N ASN A 106 3.05 -6.59 -1.30
CA ASN A 106 3.03 -6.66 -2.74
C ASN A 106 1.90 -7.58 -3.18
N VAL A 107 1.17 -7.18 -4.21
CA VAL A 107 0.15 -8.02 -4.83
C VAL A 107 0.84 -9.04 -5.72
N THR A 108 0.63 -10.33 -5.43
CA THR A 108 1.24 -11.43 -6.21
C THR A 108 0.31 -11.95 -7.28
N TYR A 109 -0.99 -11.81 -7.08
CA TYR A 109 -2.00 -12.16 -8.07
C TYR A 109 -3.26 -11.31 -7.84
N TRP A 110 -3.75 -10.71 -8.91
CA TRP A 110 -5.01 -9.97 -8.94
C TRP A 110 -5.61 -10.07 -10.33
N GLU A 111 -6.85 -10.53 -10.45
CA GLU A 111 -7.53 -10.57 -11.73
C GLU A 111 -7.98 -9.17 -12.10
N GLN A 112 -7.53 -8.68 -13.24
CA GLN A 112 -7.80 -7.33 -13.74
C GLN A 112 -8.10 -7.41 -15.25
N SER A 113 -9.15 -6.76 -15.70
CA SER A 113 -9.47 -6.60 -17.11
C SER A 113 -8.87 -5.31 -17.68
N GLY A 114 -8.65 -5.27 -19.00
CA GLY A 114 -8.29 -4.05 -19.71
C GLY A 114 -6.85 -3.58 -19.45
N VAL A 115 -5.95 -4.45 -19.00
CA VAL A 115 -4.52 -4.11 -18.85
C VAL A 115 -3.87 -4.11 -20.22
N VAL A 116 -3.58 -2.94 -20.74
CA VAL A 116 -2.87 -2.75 -22.03
C VAL A 116 -1.38 -2.56 -21.79
N TYR A 117 -1.02 -1.79 -20.78
CA TYR A 117 0.37 -1.47 -20.45
C TYR A 117 0.79 -2.09 -19.14
N PRO A 118 2.04 -2.56 -18.98
CA PRO A 118 2.54 -3.21 -17.77
C PRO A 118 2.35 -2.38 -16.49
N TYR A 119 2.48 -1.06 -16.57
CA TYR A 119 2.31 -0.17 -15.42
C TYR A 119 0.86 -0.02 -14.95
N GLN A 120 -0.12 -0.48 -15.74
CA GLN A 120 -1.54 -0.52 -15.33
C GLN A 120 -1.84 -1.72 -14.43
N SER A 121 -0.96 -2.74 -14.40
CA SER A 121 -1.13 -3.93 -13.58
C SER A 121 -1.20 -3.61 -12.08
N PHE A 122 -2.04 -4.34 -11.35
CA PHE A 122 -2.04 -4.36 -9.88
C PHE A 122 -1.04 -5.37 -9.32
N VAL A 123 -0.53 -6.29 -10.15
CA VAL A 123 0.47 -7.27 -9.74
C VAL A 123 1.84 -6.58 -9.66
N ASP A 124 2.65 -6.99 -8.71
CA ASP A 124 3.98 -6.45 -8.39
C ASP A 124 3.99 -5.00 -7.88
N VAL A 125 2.84 -4.51 -7.43
CA VAL A 125 2.74 -3.21 -6.76
C VAL A 125 2.14 -3.37 -5.35
N PRO A 126 2.40 -2.43 -4.43
CA PRO A 126 1.78 -2.45 -3.12
C PRO A 126 0.26 -2.35 -3.21
N TYR A 127 -0.45 -3.13 -2.36
CA TYR A 127 -1.89 -2.99 -2.23
C TYR A 127 -2.24 -1.60 -1.68
N GLY A 128 -3.25 -0.97 -2.28
CA GLY A 128 -3.67 0.38 -1.89
C GLY A 128 -2.72 1.49 -2.36
N VAL A 129 -1.87 1.22 -3.35
CA VAL A 129 -1.08 2.26 -4.01
C VAL A 129 -2.00 3.29 -4.67
N GLN A 130 -1.68 4.56 -4.48
CA GLN A 130 -2.38 5.63 -5.19
C GLN A 130 -1.92 5.69 -6.64
N ARG A 131 -2.89 5.75 -7.54
CA ARG A 131 -2.67 5.84 -8.99
C ARG A 131 -3.20 7.17 -9.51
N GLY A 132 -2.57 7.69 -10.54
CA GLY A 132 -2.95 8.95 -11.16
C GLY A 132 -1.97 9.36 -12.24
N LEU A 133 -2.16 10.56 -12.75
CA LEU A 133 -1.32 11.17 -13.78
C LEU A 133 -0.09 11.84 -13.16
N ILE A 134 1.05 11.72 -13.82
CA ILE A 134 2.28 12.40 -13.41
C ILE A 134 2.21 13.88 -13.83
N SER A 135 2.26 14.79 -12.87
CA SER A 135 2.36 16.22 -13.14
C SER A 135 3.77 16.62 -13.61
N LEU A 136 3.85 17.40 -14.68
CA LEU A 136 5.07 18.04 -15.18
C LEU A 136 5.17 19.52 -14.77
N GLY A 137 4.23 20.01 -13.95
CA GLY A 137 4.10 21.39 -13.57
C GLY A 137 2.86 22.04 -14.18
N LEU A 138 2.91 23.33 -14.48
CA LEU A 138 1.80 24.10 -15.02
C LEU A 138 2.11 24.55 -16.44
N PHE A 139 1.09 24.64 -17.29
CA PHE A 139 1.21 25.27 -18.60
C PHE A 139 1.58 26.74 -18.46
N LYS A 140 2.61 27.17 -19.18
CA LYS A 140 3.14 28.54 -19.10
C LYS A 140 2.30 29.54 -19.91
N ASP A 141 1.93 29.15 -21.12
CA ASP A 141 1.20 29.95 -22.08
C ASP A 141 0.47 29.05 -23.08
N GLN A 142 -0.22 29.69 -24.03
CA GLN A 142 -0.98 29.01 -25.07
C GLN A 142 -0.08 28.17 -26.01
N ALA A 143 1.13 28.63 -26.29
CA ALA A 143 2.07 27.92 -27.16
C ALA A 143 2.58 26.61 -26.49
N ASP A 144 2.75 26.64 -25.17
CA ASP A 144 3.08 25.42 -24.39
C ASP A 144 1.94 24.38 -24.44
N ILE A 145 0.67 24.83 -24.41
CA ILE A 145 -0.49 23.96 -24.56
C ILE A 145 -0.51 23.32 -25.96
N GLU A 146 -0.37 24.14 -27.00
CA GLU A 146 -0.44 23.70 -28.41
C GLU A 146 0.70 22.73 -28.79
N SER A 147 1.84 22.82 -28.13
CA SER A 147 3.00 21.93 -28.32
C SER A 147 3.00 20.68 -27.44
N SER A 148 1.99 20.52 -26.61
CA SER A 148 1.90 19.40 -25.64
C SER A 148 0.83 18.38 -26.05
N PRO A 149 0.89 17.14 -25.53
CA PRO A 149 -0.16 16.14 -25.71
C PRO A 149 -1.53 16.67 -25.29
N VAL A 150 -2.57 16.24 -26.01
CA VAL A 150 -3.95 16.68 -25.75
C VAL A 150 -4.47 16.07 -24.46
N GLN A 151 -4.92 16.88 -23.51
CA GLN A 151 -5.52 16.42 -22.27
C GLN A 151 -7.02 16.23 -22.41
N THR A 152 -7.51 14.98 -22.25
CA THR A 152 -8.93 14.65 -22.48
C THR A 152 -9.83 14.89 -21.28
N TYR A 153 -9.25 15.09 -20.08
CA TYR A 153 -10.02 15.34 -18.85
C TYR A 153 -10.63 16.74 -18.74
N SER A 154 -10.20 17.67 -19.61
CA SER A 154 -10.77 19.01 -19.70
C SER A 154 -10.90 19.42 -21.16
N SER A 155 -12.04 19.96 -21.54
CA SER A 155 -12.28 20.54 -22.87
C SER A 155 -11.72 21.96 -23.04
N ASP A 156 -11.31 22.59 -21.95
CA ASP A 156 -10.87 23.99 -21.92
C ASP A 156 -9.61 24.09 -21.03
N VAL A 157 -8.47 23.68 -21.62
CA VAL A 157 -7.15 23.77 -20.97
C VAL A 157 -6.59 25.18 -21.15
N ARG A 158 -6.11 25.77 -20.06
CA ARG A 158 -5.64 27.17 -20.01
C ARG A 158 -4.24 27.26 -19.43
N PRO A 159 -3.49 28.35 -19.74
CA PRO A 159 -2.26 28.65 -19.03
C PRO A 159 -2.49 28.70 -17.51
N GLY A 160 -1.63 27.99 -16.76
CA GLY A 160 -1.77 27.80 -15.31
C GLY A 160 -2.45 26.49 -14.90
N ASP A 161 -3.04 25.74 -15.81
CA ASP A 161 -3.53 24.38 -15.54
C ASP A 161 -2.37 23.38 -15.44
N ILE A 162 -2.62 22.24 -14.81
CA ILE A 162 -1.62 21.20 -14.64
C ILE A 162 -1.34 20.52 -15.99
N LYS A 163 -0.06 20.49 -16.35
CA LYS A 163 0.46 19.73 -17.49
C LYS A 163 0.81 18.31 -17.04
N TYR A 164 0.24 17.31 -17.68
CA TYR A 164 0.49 15.91 -17.37
C TYR A 164 1.46 15.26 -18.35
N LYS A 165 2.09 14.18 -17.91
CA LYS A 165 3.02 13.39 -18.71
C LYS A 165 2.24 12.37 -19.53
N ASP A 166 2.48 12.33 -20.82
CA ASP A 166 2.15 11.24 -21.71
C ASP A 166 3.12 10.07 -21.42
N VAL A 167 2.62 9.01 -20.85
CA VAL A 167 3.43 7.87 -20.39
C VAL A 167 3.60 6.83 -21.51
N ASN A 168 2.56 6.62 -22.30
CA ASN A 168 2.58 5.66 -23.41
C ASN A 168 3.10 6.26 -24.71
N GLY A 169 3.17 7.59 -24.84
CA GLY A 169 3.71 8.31 -25.99
C GLY A 169 2.77 8.39 -27.19
N ASP A 170 1.45 8.30 -26.97
CA ASP A 170 0.45 8.32 -28.04
C ASP A 170 -0.03 9.74 -28.42
N GLY A 171 0.41 10.78 -27.68
CA GLY A 171 0.06 12.17 -27.90
C GLY A 171 -1.23 12.60 -27.23
N VAL A 172 -1.85 11.75 -26.41
CA VAL A 172 -3.11 12.00 -25.72
C VAL A 172 -3.01 11.64 -24.25
N ILE A 173 -3.38 12.54 -23.35
CA ILE A 173 -3.44 12.26 -21.90
C ILE A 173 -4.84 11.75 -21.57
N ASN A 174 -4.91 10.48 -21.16
CA ASN A 174 -6.14 9.78 -20.82
C ASN A 174 -5.91 8.74 -19.70
N ASP A 175 -6.84 7.80 -19.51
CA ASP A 175 -6.73 6.75 -18.49
C ASP A 175 -5.55 5.79 -18.73
N ASP A 176 -5.04 5.73 -19.96
CA ASP A 176 -3.88 4.92 -20.30
C ASP A 176 -2.56 5.47 -19.71
N ASP A 177 -2.55 6.75 -19.30
CA ASP A 177 -1.39 7.37 -18.65
C ASP A 177 -1.40 7.26 -17.12
N ILE A 178 -2.42 6.62 -16.55
CA ILE A 178 -2.53 6.45 -15.10
C ILE A 178 -1.50 5.42 -14.61
N VAL A 179 -0.60 5.87 -13.76
CA VAL A 179 0.48 5.05 -13.17
C VAL A 179 0.42 5.02 -11.65
N PRO A 180 1.08 4.08 -10.98
CA PRO A 180 1.30 4.15 -9.55
C PRO A 180 2.14 5.39 -9.19
N LEU A 181 1.61 6.27 -8.32
CA LEU A 181 2.26 7.54 -7.95
C LEU A 181 3.06 7.44 -6.66
N SER A 182 2.68 6.53 -5.77
CA SER A 182 3.25 6.43 -4.43
C SER A 182 3.34 4.97 -3.98
N TYR A 183 3.88 4.77 -2.79
CA TYR A 183 3.68 3.53 -2.04
C TYR A 183 2.23 3.46 -1.52
N SER A 184 1.89 2.40 -0.79
CA SER A 184 0.57 2.24 -0.16
C SER A 184 0.21 3.46 0.72
N ASN A 185 -1.10 3.68 0.92
CA ASN A 185 -1.61 4.66 1.88
C ASN A 185 -1.27 4.31 3.34
N THR A 186 -0.85 3.08 3.60
CA THR A 186 -0.40 2.63 4.92
C THR A 186 1.08 3.00 5.09
N PRO A 187 1.46 3.66 6.18
CA PRO A 187 2.86 3.96 6.45
C PRO A 187 3.72 2.69 6.45
N THR A 188 4.82 2.72 5.70
CA THR A 188 5.76 1.59 5.62
C THR A 188 6.75 1.56 6.78
N LEU A 189 6.99 2.69 7.42
CA LEU A 189 7.86 2.82 8.59
C LEU A 189 7.11 3.58 9.67
N GLN A 190 7.06 3.00 10.87
CA GLN A 190 6.57 3.63 12.08
C GLN A 190 7.64 3.47 13.16
N TYR A 191 7.88 4.51 13.91
CA TYR A 191 8.81 4.46 15.04
C TYR A 191 8.38 5.41 16.14
N GLY A 192 8.80 5.09 17.35
CA GLY A 192 8.59 5.93 18.52
C GLY A 192 9.77 5.84 19.46
N PHE A 193 9.95 6.88 20.23
CA PHE A 193 10.92 6.86 21.34
C PHE A 193 10.37 7.64 22.51
N ALA A 194 10.79 7.24 23.71
CA ALA A 194 10.47 7.89 24.96
C ALA A 194 11.67 7.88 25.89
N ALA A 195 11.78 8.91 26.70
CA ALA A 195 12.73 8.97 27.80
C ALA A 195 11.96 9.25 29.10
N GLU A 196 12.23 8.46 30.11
CA GLU A 196 11.67 8.58 31.45
C GLU A 196 12.79 8.87 32.43
N PHE A 197 12.64 9.90 33.24
CA PHE A 197 13.59 10.26 34.28
C PHE A 197 12.94 10.05 35.65
N ARG A 198 13.64 9.35 36.51
CA ARG A 198 13.22 9.14 37.89
C ARG A 198 14.17 9.86 38.84
N TYR A 199 13.62 10.72 39.69
CA TYR A 199 14.36 11.33 40.77
C TYR A 199 13.63 11.10 42.09
N LYS A 200 14.19 10.26 42.97
CA LYS A 200 13.56 9.81 44.21
C LYS A 200 12.17 9.20 43.94
N GLN A 201 11.11 9.85 44.40
CA GLN A 201 9.71 9.43 44.21
C GLN A 201 9.01 10.09 43.02
N PHE A 202 9.70 10.96 42.29
CA PHE A 202 9.16 11.64 41.10
C PHE A 202 9.62 10.95 39.84
N THR A 203 8.69 10.76 38.90
CA THR A 203 8.95 10.25 37.55
C THR A 203 8.33 11.23 36.54
N ALA A 204 9.07 11.54 35.50
CA ALA A 204 8.66 12.43 34.42
C ALA A 204 9.01 11.82 33.04
#